data_f6bd12cfa23fce643177eb3332f9d04c
#
_entry.id   f6bd12cfa23fce643177eb3332f9d04c
#
_cell.length_a   1.000
_cell.length_b   1.000
_cell.length_c   1.000
_cell.angle_alpha   90.00
_cell.angle_beta   90.00
_cell.angle_gamma   90.00
#
_symmetry.space_group_name_H-M   'P 1'
#
loop_
_entity.id
_entity.type
_entity.pdbx_description
1 polymer ?
#
loop_
_entity_poly.entity_id
_entity_poly.type
_entity_poly.pdbx_seq_one_letter_code
_entity_poly.pdbx_strand_id
1 'polypeptide(L)'
;MVTLSMSANAKEKKNFDWSGVIKAIIKVESNGNPNARNGNGKCVGILQITPVLVKECNNILKGMKSAKRYTLNDRKNQEKSMEMFILYQSKYNPSNNVDDGIRMWNCGISAMKDKSKGRKYLNKVKKYMDGGN
;
A
#
# COMPACT_ATOMS: atom_id res chain seq x y z
N MET A 1 33.01 -2.14 -10.37
CA MET A 1 31.92 -2.57 -9.52
C MET A 1 30.57 -2.50 -10.22
N VAL A 2 30.46 -3.29 -11.24
CA VAL A 2 29.26 -3.34 -12.07
C VAL A 2 28.05 -3.73 -11.23
N THR A 3 28.20 -4.69 -10.33
CA THR A 3 27.12 -5.16 -9.49
C THR A 3 26.56 -4.06 -8.61
N LEU A 4 27.46 -3.23 -8.05
CA LEU A 4 27.05 -2.14 -7.19
C LEU A 4 26.27 -1.07 -7.95
N SER A 5 26.73 -0.73 -9.16
CA SER A 5 26.03 0.22 -10.02
C SER A 5 24.63 -0.24 -10.37
N MET A 6 24.50 -1.52 -10.73
CA MET A 6 23.19 -2.08 -11.07
C MET A 6 22.28 -2.08 -9.88
N SER A 7 22.81 -2.37 -8.70
CA SER A 7 22.06 -2.34 -7.46
C SER A 7 21.52 -0.95 -7.17
N ALA A 8 22.37 0.07 -7.35
CA ALA A 8 21.98 1.46 -7.15
C ALA A 8 20.86 1.88 -8.11
N ASN A 9 20.99 1.51 -9.38
CA ASN A 9 19.97 1.85 -10.38
C ASN A 9 18.63 1.16 -10.08
N ALA A 10 18.67 -0.10 -9.70
CA ALA A 10 17.47 -0.84 -9.33
C ALA A 10 16.80 -0.21 -8.12
N LYS A 11 17.61 0.23 -7.16
CA LYS A 11 17.12 0.89 -5.95
C LYS A 11 16.46 2.21 -6.29
N GLU A 12 17.05 3.00 -7.16
CA GLU A 12 16.47 4.28 -7.59
C GLU A 12 15.13 4.09 -8.28
N LYS A 13 15.04 3.10 -9.17
CA LYS A 13 13.79 2.81 -9.86
C LYS A 13 12.69 2.37 -8.91
N LYS A 14 13.05 1.73 -7.79
CA LYS A 14 12.09 1.23 -6.81
C LYS A 14 11.77 2.26 -5.74
N ASN A 15 12.48 3.38 -5.73
CA ASN A 15 12.32 4.39 -4.69
C ASN A 15 11.29 5.45 -5.07
N PHE A 16 10.15 5.02 -5.58
CA PHE A 16 9.05 5.95 -5.75
C PHE A 16 8.56 6.39 -4.36
N ASP A 17 8.35 7.67 -4.20
CA ASP A 17 7.94 8.22 -2.91
C ASP A 17 6.42 8.19 -2.76
N TRP A 18 5.95 7.19 -2.04
CA TRP A 18 4.53 7.02 -1.75
C TRP A 18 4.06 7.80 -0.52
N SER A 19 4.96 8.50 0.17
CA SER A 19 4.65 9.08 1.49
C SER A 19 3.44 10.02 1.47
N GLY A 20 3.34 10.87 0.48
CA GLY A 20 2.19 11.79 0.37
C GLY A 20 0.88 11.05 0.13
N VAL A 21 0.91 10.03 -0.69
CA VAL A 21 -0.26 9.19 -0.98
C VAL A 21 -0.67 8.42 0.28
N ILE A 22 0.28 7.79 0.93
CA ILE A 22 0.02 7.01 2.16
C ILE A 22 -0.60 7.91 3.22
N LYS A 23 -0.07 9.11 3.39
CA LYS A 23 -0.59 10.07 4.36
C LYS A 23 -2.06 10.39 4.10
N ALA A 24 -2.41 10.62 2.84
CA ALA A 24 -3.79 10.90 2.45
C ALA A 24 -4.70 9.68 2.67
N ILE A 25 -4.21 8.50 2.35
CA ILE A 25 -4.96 7.26 2.58
C ILE A 25 -5.20 7.04 4.07
N ILE A 26 -4.19 7.26 4.91
CA ILE A 26 -4.33 7.14 6.35
C ILE A 26 -5.44 8.07 6.86
N LYS A 27 -5.48 9.29 6.35
CA LYS A 27 -6.50 10.25 6.73
C LYS A 27 -7.90 9.71 6.44
N VAL A 28 -8.08 9.14 5.27
CA VAL A 28 -9.37 8.58 4.84
C VAL A 28 -9.73 7.32 5.61
N GLU A 29 -8.75 6.42 5.81
CA GLU A 29 -9.03 5.10 6.37
C GLU A 29 -9.21 5.09 7.88
N SER A 30 -8.41 5.84 8.61
CA SER A 30 -8.36 5.71 10.06
C SER A 30 -8.17 7.03 10.80
N ASN A 31 -7.91 8.08 10.06
CA ASN A 31 -7.50 9.37 10.64
C ASN A 31 -6.30 9.20 11.60
N GLY A 32 -5.43 8.23 11.29
CA GLY A 32 -4.21 8.00 12.05
C GLY A 32 -4.35 7.09 13.26
N ASN A 33 -5.51 6.46 13.47
CA ASN A 33 -5.72 5.61 14.63
C ASN A 33 -5.18 4.19 14.37
N PRO A 34 -4.09 3.78 15.04
CA PRO A 34 -3.50 2.45 14.81
C PRO A 34 -4.38 1.30 15.29
N ASN A 35 -5.39 1.60 16.09
CA ASN A 35 -6.32 0.59 16.60
C ASN A 35 -7.66 0.61 15.88
N ALA A 36 -7.79 1.37 14.79
CA ALA A 36 -9.03 1.44 14.03
C ALA A 36 -9.41 0.06 13.48
N ARG A 37 -10.70 -0.27 13.57
CA ARG A 37 -11.25 -1.53 13.07
C ARG A 37 -12.55 -1.26 12.35
N ASN A 38 -12.67 -1.77 11.14
CA ASN A 38 -13.87 -1.65 10.32
C ASN A 38 -14.11 -2.98 9.58
N GLY A 39 -15.21 -3.05 8.85
CA GLY A 39 -15.51 -4.24 8.05
C GLY A 39 -15.65 -5.49 8.89
N ASN A 40 -16.39 -5.43 9.98
CA ASN A 40 -16.58 -6.53 10.92
C ASN A 40 -15.27 -7.00 11.55
N GLY A 41 -14.35 -6.05 11.76
CA GLY A 41 -13.06 -6.33 12.37
C GLY A 41 -12.00 -6.83 11.39
N LYS A 42 -12.32 -6.93 10.12
CA LYS A 42 -11.36 -7.43 9.12
C LYS A 42 -10.31 -6.39 8.76
N CYS A 43 -10.70 -5.13 8.71
CA CYS A 43 -9.79 -4.03 8.36
C CYS A 43 -9.23 -3.43 9.63
N VAL A 44 -7.92 -3.42 9.76
CA VAL A 44 -7.26 -3.03 11.01
C VAL A 44 -6.12 -2.04 10.76
N GLY A 45 -6.01 -1.06 11.64
CA GLY A 45 -4.85 -0.17 11.70
C GLY A 45 -4.98 1.06 10.83
N ILE A 46 -3.89 1.82 10.75
CA ILE A 46 -3.90 3.11 10.06
C ILE A 46 -4.24 3.00 8.58
N LEU A 47 -3.87 1.89 7.95
CA LEU A 47 -4.13 1.66 6.53
C LEU A 47 -5.28 0.68 6.27
N GLN A 48 -5.95 0.25 7.34
CA GLN A 48 -7.11 -0.65 7.26
C GLN A 48 -6.82 -1.91 6.45
N ILE A 49 -5.74 -2.59 6.84
CA ILE A 49 -5.25 -3.79 6.15
C ILE A 49 -6.08 -5.01 6.54
N THR A 50 -6.42 -5.82 5.54
CA THR A 50 -7.17 -7.08 5.72
C THR A 50 -6.22 -8.26 5.89
N PRO A 51 -6.71 -9.38 6.47
CA PRO A 51 -5.89 -10.59 6.53
C PRO A 51 -5.46 -11.08 5.14
N VAL A 52 -6.31 -10.87 4.13
CA VAL A 52 -5.99 -11.25 2.75
C VAL A 52 -4.76 -10.49 2.26
N LEU A 53 -4.67 -9.19 2.57
CA LEU A 53 -3.51 -8.41 2.16
C LEU A 53 -2.24 -8.87 2.87
N VAL A 54 -2.33 -9.19 4.17
CA VAL A 54 -1.16 -9.72 4.90
C VAL A 54 -0.67 -10.99 4.22
N LYS A 55 -1.59 -11.89 3.90
CA LYS A 55 -1.25 -13.14 3.22
C LYS A 55 -0.59 -12.87 1.87
N GLU A 56 -1.15 -11.94 1.11
CA GLU A 56 -0.60 -11.60 -0.20
C GLU A 56 0.81 -11.01 -0.08
N CYS A 57 1.04 -10.15 0.90
CA CYS A 57 2.38 -9.60 1.13
C CYS A 57 3.37 -10.72 1.47
N ASN A 58 2.94 -11.69 2.26
CA ASN A 58 3.80 -12.83 2.59
C ASN A 58 4.07 -13.70 1.37
N ASN A 59 3.10 -13.85 0.49
CA ASN A 59 3.31 -14.56 -0.77
C ASN A 59 4.34 -13.84 -1.66
N ILE A 60 4.26 -12.52 -1.69
CA ILE A 60 5.23 -11.72 -2.44
C ILE A 60 6.64 -11.92 -1.87
N LEU A 61 6.77 -11.85 -0.55
CA LEU A 61 8.05 -12.06 0.13
C LEU A 61 8.62 -13.44 -0.16
N LYS A 62 7.75 -14.45 -0.15
CA LYS A 62 8.14 -15.82 -0.46
C LYS A 62 8.68 -15.93 -1.89
N GLY A 63 7.99 -15.29 -2.83
CA GLY A 63 8.43 -15.24 -4.22
C GLY A 63 9.77 -14.55 -4.40
N MET A 64 10.07 -13.60 -3.52
CA MET A 64 11.36 -12.89 -3.51
C MET A 64 12.43 -13.67 -2.76
N LYS A 65 12.09 -14.83 -2.22
CA LYS A 65 12.97 -15.66 -1.40
C LYS A 65 13.45 -14.94 -0.14
N SER A 66 12.61 -14.05 0.38
CA SER A 66 12.86 -13.36 1.64
C SER A 66 12.42 -14.24 2.80
N ALA A 67 13.17 -14.20 3.89
CA ALA A 67 12.79 -14.87 5.13
C ALA A 67 11.77 -14.07 5.93
N LYS A 68 11.58 -12.82 5.59
CA LYS A 68 10.67 -11.92 6.30
C LYS A 68 9.22 -12.35 6.13
N ARG A 69 8.42 -12.18 7.20
CA ARG A 69 6.99 -12.42 7.15
C ARG A 69 6.28 -11.39 8.03
N TYR A 70 5.08 -10.99 7.61
CA TYR A 70 4.21 -10.14 8.40
C TYR A 70 3.19 -10.99 9.14
N THR A 71 2.78 -10.51 10.32
CA THR A 71 1.72 -11.13 11.12
C THR A 71 0.49 -10.23 11.07
N LEU A 72 -0.65 -10.76 11.49
CA LEU A 72 -1.87 -9.96 11.59
C LEU A 72 -1.69 -8.80 12.56
N ASN A 73 -0.91 -8.99 13.61
CA ASN A 73 -0.68 -7.93 14.59
C ASN A 73 0.12 -6.77 14.01
N ASP A 74 0.91 -7.02 12.96
CA ASP A 74 1.70 -5.97 12.30
C ASP A 74 0.84 -4.90 11.66
N ARG A 75 -0.44 -5.17 11.44
CA ARG A 75 -1.38 -4.18 10.91
C ARG A 75 -1.57 -2.99 11.84
N LYS A 76 -1.27 -3.16 13.12
CA LYS A 76 -1.33 -2.10 14.12
C LYS A 76 -0.03 -1.31 14.22
N ASN A 77 1.00 -1.75 13.54
CA ASN A 77 2.29 -1.09 13.53
C ASN A 77 2.37 -0.18 12.32
N GLN A 78 2.66 1.10 12.54
CA GLN A 78 2.67 2.09 11.45
C GLN A 78 3.70 1.75 10.37
N GLU A 79 4.92 1.46 10.78
CA GLU A 79 6.02 1.18 9.87
C GLU A 79 5.76 -0.08 9.03
N LYS A 80 5.31 -1.14 9.69
CA LYS A 80 4.99 -2.40 9.01
C LYS A 80 3.82 -2.23 8.04
N SER A 81 2.82 -1.44 8.41
CA SER A 81 1.69 -1.17 7.53
C SER A 81 2.13 -0.45 6.26
N MET A 82 3.02 0.53 6.41
CA MET A 82 3.56 1.25 5.26
C MET A 82 4.41 0.35 4.38
N GLU A 83 5.19 -0.53 4.98
CA GLU A 83 5.97 -1.53 4.23
C GLU A 83 5.06 -2.42 3.39
N MET A 84 3.96 -2.88 3.97
CA MET A 84 3.01 -3.74 3.25
C MET A 84 2.37 -3.00 2.08
N PHE A 85 2.02 -1.73 2.27
CA PHE A 85 1.49 -0.90 1.18
C PHE A 85 2.48 -0.84 0.02
N ILE A 86 3.72 -0.50 0.32
CA ILE A 86 4.76 -0.34 -0.71
C ILE A 86 5.04 -1.67 -1.41
N LEU A 87 5.11 -2.74 -0.65
CA LEU A 87 5.36 -4.07 -1.21
C LEU A 87 4.26 -4.48 -2.18
N TYR A 88 3.01 -4.25 -1.81
CA TYR A 88 1.85 -4.55 -2.63
C TYR A 88 1.87 -3.74 -3.93
N GLN A 89 2.17 -2.44 -3.83
CA GLN A 89 2.29 -1.59 -5.02
C GLN A 89 3.42 -2.07 -5.93
N SER A 90 4.55 -2.45 -5.36
CA SER A 90 5.69 -2.88 -6.16
C SER A 90 5.39 -4.09 -7.03
N LYS A 91 4.52 -4.98 -6.54
CA LYS A 91 4.13 -6.18 -7.27
C LYS A 91 3.09 -5.89 -8.36
N TYR A 92 2.04 -5.16 -8.00
CA TYR A 92 0.86 -5.04 -8.86
C TYR A 92 0.75 -3.69 -9.58
N ASN A 93 1.56 -2.72 -9.20
CA ASN A 93 1.58 -1.41 -9.81
C ASN A 93 3.02 -0.94 -10.02
N PRO A 94 3.81 -1.71 -10.79
CA PRO A 94 5.24 -1.42 -10.94
C PRO A 94 5.54 -0.10 -11.64
N SER A 95 4.58 0.45 -12.38
CA SER A 95 4.76 1.77 -13.02
C SER A 95 4.55 2.92 -12.04
N ASN A 96 4.14 2.62 -10.80
CA ASN A 96 3.91 3.63 -9.77
C ASN A 96 2.89 4.69 -10.18
N ASN A 97 1.81 4.25 -10.83
CA ASN A 97 0.72 5.14 -11.17
C ASN A 97 -0.09 5.43 -9.91
N VAL A 98 -0.13 6.70 -9.51
CA VAL A 98 -0.73 7.10 -8.24
C VAL A 98 -2.23 6.79 -8.20
N ASP A 99 -2.95 7.20 -9.21
CA ASP A 99 -4.42 6.99 -9.25
C ASP A 99 -4.76 5.50 -9.22
N ASP A 100 -4.07 4.70 -10.01
CA ASP A 100 -4.28 3.25 -10.03
C ASP A 100 -3.95 2.63 -8.67
N GLY A 101 -2.85 3.07 -8.05
CA GLY A 101 -2.45 2.56 -6.74
C GLY A 101 -3.48 2.84 -5.66
N ILE A 102 -4.06 4.03 -5.68
CA ILE A 102 -5.10 4.40 -4.72
C ILE A 102 -6.36 3.54 -4.94
N ARG A 103 -6.80 3.42 -6.19
CA ARG A 103 -7.99 2.62 -6.50
C ARG A 103 -7.78 1.16 -6.14
N MET A 104 -6.59 0.63 -6.43
CA MET A 104 -6.25 -0.75 -6.09
C MET A 104 -6.25 -0.99 -4.59
N TRP A 105 -5.81 -0.01 -3.82
CA TRP A 105 -5.83 -0.15 -2.35
C TRP A 105 -7.24 -0.38 -1.83
N ASN A 106 -8.21 0.29 -2.43
CA ASN A 106 -9.62 0.17 -2.05
C ASN A 106 -10.29 -1.10 -2.59
N CYS A 107 -10.02 -1.43 -3.86
CA CYS A 107 -10.79 -2.45 -4.59
C CYS A 107 -10.01 -3.73 -4.90
N GLY A 108 -8.73 -3.78 -4.58
CA GLY A 108 -7.89 -4.90 -4.96
C GLY A 108 -7.42 -4.79 -6.40
N ILE A 109 -6.74 -5.84 -6.85
CA ILE A 109 -6.07 -5.83 -8.16
C ILE A 109 -7.05 -5.71 -9.34
N SER A 110 -8.34 -6.01 -9.13
CA SER A 110 -9.32 -5.86 -10.20
C SER A 110 -9.43 -4.41 -10.69
N ALA A 111 -9.08 -3.44 -9.84
CA ALA A 111 -9.07 -2.04 -10.22
C ALA A 111 -8.04 -1.72 -11.30
N MET A 112 -7.00 -2.55 -11.44
CA MET A 112 -5.99 -2.35 -12.46
C MET A 112 -6.51 -2.68 -13.86
N LYS A 113 -7.54 -3.52 -13.93
CA LYS A 113 -8.16 -3.91 -15.20
C LYS A 113 -9.41 -3.07 -15.50
N ASP A 114 -10.03 -2.53 -14.47
CA ASP A 114 -11.29 -1.77 -14.61
C ASP A 114 -11.12 -0.41 -13.95
N LYS A 115 -10.93 0.61 -14.76
CA LYS A 115 -10.66 1.96 -14.26
C LYS A 115 -11.87 2.65 -13.66
N SER A 116 -13.04 2.07 -13.76
CA SER A 116 -14.23 2.60 -13.10
C SER A 116 -14.28 2.27 -11.62
N LYS A 117 -13.54 1.23 -11.20
CA LYS A 117 -13.54 0.80 -9.80
C LYS A 117 -12.73 1.72 -8.93
N GLY A 118 -13.27 2.03 -7.74
CA GLY A 118 -12.57 2.81 -6.75
C GLY A 118 -12.53 4.31 -7.00
N ARG A 119 -13.35 4.82 -7.91
CA ARG A 119 -13.34 6.23 -8.27
C ARG A 119 -13.75 7.16 -7.13
N LYS A 120 -14.78 6.81 -6.38
CA LYS A 120 -15.21 7.62 -5.24
C LYS A 120 -14.12 7.69 -4.19
N TYR A 121 -13.49 6.56 -3.94
CA TYR A 121 -12.39 6.48 -3.00
C TYR A 121 -11.20 7.33 -3.47
N LEU A 122 -10.85 7.20 -4.74
CA LEU A 122 -9.78 7.99 -5.34
C LEU A 122 -10.02 9.49 -5.13
N ASN A 123 -11.24 9.95 -5.43
CA ASN A 123 -11.58 11.36 -5.29
C ASN A 123 -11.46 11.82 -3.83
N LYS A 124 -11.89 10.96 -2.91
CA LYS A 124 -11.81 11.26 -1.48
C LYS A 124 -10.35 11.40 -1.03
N VAL A 125 -9.49 10.48 -1.45
CA VAL A 125 -8.07 10.51 -1.10
C VAL A 125 -7.40 11.75 -1.71
N LYS A 126 -7.69 12.05 -2.96
CA LYS A 126 -7.05 13.17 -3.66
C LYS A 126 -7.33 14.51 -2.99
N LYS A 127 -8.44 14.67 -2.34
CA LYS A 127 -8.74 15.90 -1.60
C LYS A 127 -7.67 16.19 -0.55
N TYR A 128 -7.14 15.15 0.07
CA TYR A 128 -6.11 15.32 1.10
C TYR A 128 -4.71 15.44 0.50
N MET A 129 -4.53 15.00 -0.73
CA MET A 129 -3.24 15.12 -1.42
C MET A 129 -3.02 16.52 -1.97
N ASP A 130 -4.08 17.13 -2.47
CA ASP A 130 -3.99 18.40 -3.19
C ASP A 130 -4.05 19.61 -2.24
N GLY A 131 -3.66 19.43 -0.98
CA GLY A 131 -3.66 20.49 -0.01
C GLY A 131 -5.03 20.81 0.55
N GLY A 132 -6.00 19.99 0.21
CA GLY A 132 -7.33 20.11 0.79
C GLY A 132 -7.33 19.42 2.13
N ASN A 133 -6.98 20.03 3.11
CA ASN A 133 -6.86 19.42 4.44
C ASN A 133 -8.11 18.75 4.94
#